data_3728578ce685431ad1d2cbc6767eca94
#
_entry.id   3728578ce685431ad1d2cbc6767eca94
#
_cell.length_a   1.000
_cell.length_b   1.000
_cell.length_c   1.000
_cell.angle_alpha   90.00
_cell.angle_beta   90.00
_cell.angle_gamma   90.00
#
_symmetry.space_group_name_H-M   'P 1'
#
loop_
_entity.id
_entity.type
_entity.pdbx_description
1 polymer ?
#
loop_
_entity_poly.entity_id
_entity_poly.type
_entity_poly.pdbx_seq_one_letter_code
_entity_poly.pdbx_strand_id
1 'polypeptide(L)'
;MSEIKEVDVLVIGAGPAGSTAAKWAAKEGAKTLLVDKKSEIGTPKRCAEGISDENIAKLGVEIDPRCIARRIEGATVISPDNTKAKFTHDNIDKNITGVVLERKVFDKLLAVDAIREGTQTMIKTEAISMSRDDDDGC
;
A
#
# COMPACT_ATOMS: atom_id res chain seq x y z
N MET A 1 3.02 -20.02 -26.77
CA MET A 1 3.02 -20.98 -25.66
C MET A 1 2.75 -20.23 -24.40
N SER A 2 1.73 -20.62 -23.62
CA SER A 2 1.47 -20.04 -22.28
C SER A 2 2.56 -20.52 -21.34
N GLU A 3 3.22 -19.62 -20.66
CA GLU A 3 4.20 -19.95 -19.62
C GLU A 3 3.44 -20.26 -18.31
N ILE A 4 3.67 -21.45 -17.75
CA ILE A 4 3.14 -21.82 -16.42
C ILE A 4 4.18 -21.39 -15.39
N LYS A 5 3.71 -20.67 -14.36
CA LYS A 5 4.54 -20.27 -13.21
C LYS A 5 3.99 -20.92 -11.95
N GLU A 6 4.83 -21.70 -11.29
CA GLU A 6 4.53 -22.27 -9.98
C GLU A 6 5.07 -21.36 -8.90
N VAL A 7 4.25 -21.02 -7.92
CA VAL A 7 4.59 -20.16 -6.79
C VAL A 7 3.85 -20.64 -5.54
N ASP A 8 4.43 -20.35 -4.36
CA ASP A 8 3.79 -20.65 -3.07
C ASP A 8 2.71 -19.61 -2.74
N VAL A 9 2.96 -18.34 -3.14
CA VAL A 9 2.05 -17.23 -2.87
C VAL A 9 1.87 -16.38 -4.12
N LEU A 10 0.62 -16.25 -4.58
CA LEU A 10 0.23 -15.29 -5.61
C LEU A 10 -0.49 -14.12 -4.95
N VAL A 11 0.05 -12.91 -5.13
CA VAL A 11 -0.57 -11.66 -4.67
C VAL A 11 -1.15 -10.91 -5.86
N ILE A 12 -2.44 -10.59 -5.82
CA ILE A 12 -3.14 -9.88 -6.89
C ILE A 12 -3.39 -8.44 -6.48
N GLY A 13 -2.70 -7.52 -7.14
CA GLY A 13 -2.78 -6.07 -6.91
C GLY A 13 -1.56 -5.53 -6.16
N ALA A 14 -0.77 -4.69 -6.85
CA ALA A 14 0.43 -4.06 -6.32
C ALA A 14 0.16 -2.68 -5.68
N GLY A 15 -0.94 -2.56 -4.95
CA GLY A 15 -1.18 -1.43 -4.04
C GLY A 15 -0.43 -1.63 -2.71
N PRO A 16 -0.58 -0.71 -1.74
CA PRO A 16 0.13 -0.79 -0.45
C PRO A 16 -0.06 -2.13 0.26
N ALA A 17 -1.29 -2.63 0.34
CA ALA A 17 -1.59 -3.90 0.99
C ALA A 17 -0.92 -5.09 0.29
N GLY A 18 -1.07 -5.19 -1.05
CA GLY A 18 -0.49 -6.30 -1.80
C GLY A 18 1.03 -6.27 -1.82
N SER A 19 1.64 -5.11 -2.02
CA SER A 19 3.10 -4.98 -1.98
C SER A 19 3.66 -5.34 -0.60
N THR A 20 2.98 -4.94 0.49
CA THR A 20 3.38 -5.30 1.85
C THR A 20 3.21 -6.80 2.10
N ALA A 21 2.09 -7.39 1.69
CA ALA A 21 1.86 -8.83 1.82
C ALA A 21 2.91 -9.65 1.06
N ALA A 22 3.21 -9.25 -0.18
CA ALA A 22 4.23 -9.90 -1.00
C ALA A 22 5.63 -9.79 -0.39
N LYS A 23 5.98 -8.61 0.18
CA LYS A 23 7.24 -8.42 0.90
C LYS A 23 7.39 -9.43 2.04
N TRP A 24 6.39 -9.53 2.91
CA TRP A 24 6.47 -10.41 4.07
C TRP A 24 6.45 -11.89 3.68
N ALA A 25 5.64 -12.29 2.69
CA ALA A 25 5.65 -13.65 2.18
C ALA A 25 7.04 -14.06 1.65
N ALA A 26 7.64 -13.21 0.83
CA ALA A 26 8.99 -13.47 0.29
C ALA A 26 10.06 -13.47 1.39
N LYS A 27 9.97 -12.56 2.36
CA LYS A 27 10.89 -12.49 3.50
C LYS A 27 10.88 -13.77 4.35
N GLU A 28 9.72 -14.42 4.49
CA GLU A 28 9.59 -15.72 5.17
C GLU A 28 9.98 -16.91 4.28
N GLY A 29 10.52 -16.66 3.09
CA GLY A 29 11.06 -17.67 2.19
C GLY A 29 10.08 -18.24 1.17
N ALA A 30 8.84 -17.76 1.12
CA ALA A 30 7.88 -18.21 0.12
C ALA A 30 8.24 -17.69 -1.29
N LYS A 31 8.16 -18.56 -2.28
CA LYS A 31 8.26 -18.16 -3.70
C LYS A 31 7.04 -17.34 -4.09
N THR A 32 7.22 -16.03 -4.09
CA THR A 32 6.11 -15.07 -4.19
C THR A 32 6.06 -14.39 -5.55
N LEU A 33 4.85 -14.34 -6.15
CA LEU A 33 4.55 -13.57 -7.36
C LEU A 33 3.51 -12.49 -7.05
N LEU A 34 3.85 -11.24 -7.33
CA LEU A 34 2.97 -10.09 -7.24
C LEU A 34 2.55 -9.66 -8.66
N VAL A 35 1.25 -9.63 -8.93
CA VAL A 35 0.73 -9.21 -10.24
C VAL A 35 -0.16 -7.98 -10.10
N ASP A 36 -0.10 -7.07 -11.07
CA ASP A 36 -1.03 -5.94 -11.18
C ASP A 36 -1.43 -5.70 -12.65
N LYS A 37 -2.73 -5.48 -12.87
CA LYS A 37 -3.25 -5.21 -14.22
C LYS A 37 -2.86 -3.86 -14.77
N LYS A 38 -2.49 -2.92 -13.91
CA LYS A 38 -2.10 -1.57 -14.29
C LYS A 38 -0.74 -1.59 -14.97
N SER A 39 -0.53 -0.61 -15.82
CA SER A 39 0.76 -0.39 -16.49
C SER A 39 1.79 0.28 -15.57
N GLU A 40 1.34 0.85 -14.45
CA GLU A 40 2.18 1.56 -13.51
C GLU A 40 1.59 1.45 -12.08
N ILE A 41 2.42 1.05 -11.12
CA ILE A 41 2.06 1.00 -9.71
C ILE A 41 1.84 2.42 -9.17
N GLY A 42 0.83 2.59 -8.32
CA GLY A 42 0.48 3.89 -7.73
C GLY A 42 -0.35 4.81 -8.62
N THR A 43 -0.83 4.35 -9.78
CA THR A 43 -1.68 5.11 -10.71
C THR A 43 -2.94 4.35 -11.09
N PRO A 44 -4.08 5.04 -11.37
CA PRO A 44 -4.37 6.42 -11.00
C PRO A 44 -4.54 6.58 -9.49
N LYS A 45 -4.26 7.79 -8.98
CA LYS A 45 -4.52 8.13 -7.57
C LYS A 45 -6.02 8.16 -7.30
N ARG A 46 -6.47 7.49 -6.23
CA ARG A 46 -7.89 7.41 -5.83
C ARG A 46 -8.09 7.57 -4.32
N CYS A 47 -7.14 8.20 -3.63
CA CYS A 47 -7.12 8.32 -2.19
C CYS A 47 -6.78 9.76 -1.78
N ALA A 48 -7.28 10.22 -0.63
CA ALA A 48 -6.95 11.51 -0.04
C ALA A 48 -5.50 11.59 0.51
N GLU A 49 -4.78 10.48 0.49
CA GLU A 49 -3.33 10.40 0.72
C GLU A 49 -2.86 10.76 2.15
N GLY A 50 -3.79 11.14 3.04
CA GLY A 50 -3.48 11.47 4.42
C GLY A 50 -3.32 10.23 5.30
N ILE A 51 -2.26 10.20 6.12
CA ILE A 51 -2.04 9.18 7.14
C ILE A 51 -1.50 9.83 8.41
N SER A 52 -2.00 9.42 9.58
CA SER A 52 -1.50 9.91 10.86
C SER A 52 -0.16 9.27 11.24
N ASP A 53 0.67 10.00 11.99
CA ASP A 53 1.93 9.49 12.51
C ASP A 53 1.73 8.26 13.41
N GLU A 54 0.62 8.20 14.15
CA GLU A 54 0.22 7.03 14.95
C GLU A 54 0.01 5.78 14.09
N ASN A 55 -0.68 5.92 12.95
CA ASN A 55 -0.90 4.80 12.04
C ASN A 55 0.39 4.37 11.34
N ILE A 56 1.27 5.30 10.99
CA ILE A 56 2.59 4.98 10.45
C ILE A 56 3.38 4.12 11.44
N ALA A 57 3.40 4.54 12.71
CA ALA A 57 4.10 3.80 13.76
C ALA A 57 3.53 2.39 13.96
N LYS A 58 2.19 2.24 13.94
CA LYS A 58 1.52 0.94 14.06
C LYS A 58 1.81 0.00 12.89
N LEU A 59 1.98 0.53 11.70
CA LEU A 59 2.29 -0.28 10.51
C LEU A 59 3.72 -0.80 10.51
N GLY A 60 4.61 -0.24 11.34
CA GLY A 60 6.04 -0.60 11.35
C GLY A 60 6.73 -0.34 10.00
N VAL A 61 6.19 0.59 9.21
CA VAL A 61 6.73 0.97 7.90
C VAL A 61 7.52 2.27 8.05
N GLU A 62 8.76 2.26 7.65
CA GLU A 62 9.54 3.48 7.49
C GLU A 62 9.10 4.21 6.23
N ILE A 63 8.64 5.45 6.38
CA ILE A 63 8.21 6.27 5.26
C ILE A 63 9.42 7.03 4.71
N ASP A 64 9.80 6.70 3.49
CA ASP A 64 10.84 7.44 2.78
C ASP A 64 10.43 8.92 2.63
N PRO A 65 11.28 9.87 3.00
CA PRO A 65 10.98 11.30 2.88
C PRO A 65 10.53 11.74 1.49
N ARG A 66 10.95 11.04 0.44
CA ARG A 66 10.51 11.30 -0.95
C ARG A 66 9.03 11.06 -1.18
N CYS A 67 8.38 10.29 -0.30
CA CYS A 67 6.95 10.03 -0.34
C CYS A 67 6.13 11.10 0.35
N ILE A 68 6.74 12.00 1.11
CA ILE A 68 6.04 13.00 1.90
C ILE A 68 5.81 14.24 1.04
N ALA A 69 4.57 14.42 0.57
CA ALA A 69 4.17 15.60 -0.14
C ALA A 69 3.98 16.80 0.83
N ARG A 70 3.43 16.54 2.03
CA ARG A 70 3.22 17.56 3.05
C ARG A 70 3.09 16.96 4.45
N ARG A 71 3.52 17.70 5.46
CA ARG A 71 3.20 17.40 6.86
C ARG A 71 1.90 18.08 7.27
N ILE A 72 1.13 17.41 8.13
CA ILE A 72 -0.16 17.87 8.66
C ILE A 72 0.03 18.14 10.15
N GLU A 73 -0.35 19.34 10.58
CA GLU A 73 -0.27 19.80 11.97
C GLU A 73 -1.66 20.05 12.59
N GLY A 74 -2.72 19.70 11.86
CA GLY A 74 -4.09 19.88 12.30
C GLY A 74 -5.09 19.61 11.21
N ALA A 75 -6.39 19.67 11.58
CA ALA A 75 -7.50 19.49 10.68
C ALA A 75 -8.61 20.51 10.99
N THR A 76 -9.36 20.87 9.97
CA THR A 76 -10.60 21.67 10.14
C THR A 76 -11.74 20.87 9.55
N VAL A 77 -12.74 20.56 10.38
CA VAL A 77 -13.99 19.95 9.95
C VAL A 77 -15.01 21.07 9.76
N ILE A 78 -15.68 21.06 8.64
CA ILE A 78 -16.72 22.05 8.29
C ILE A 78 -18.02 21.27 8.13
N SER A 79 -19.03 21.62 8.94
CA SER A 79 -20.36 21.03 8.84
C SER A 79 -21.18 21.66 7.70
N PRO A 80 -22.30 21.05 7.28
CA PRO A 80 -23.13 21.57 6.19
C PRO A 80 -23.67 22.98 6.42
N ASP A 81 -23.81 23.42 7.68
CA ASP A 81 -24.21 24.77 8.07
C ASP A 81 -23.05 25.78 8.16
N ASN A 82 -21.86 25.38 7.67
CA ASN A 82 -20.61 26.14 7.72
C ASN A 82 -20.02 26.34 9.13
N THR A 83 -20.51 25.64 10.15
CA THR A 83 -19.84 25.60 11.46
C THR A 83 -18.47 24.93 11.30
N LYS A 84 -17.43 25.55 11.87
CA LYS A 84 -16.05 25.07 11.75
C LYS A 84 -15.54 24.56 13.10
N ALA A 85 -15.09 23.33 13.14
CA ALA A 85 -14.33 22.76 14.24
C ALA A 85 -12.85 22.63 13.82
N LYS A 86 -11.97 23.36 14.48
CA LYS A 86 -10.54 23.34 14.20
C LYS A 86 -9.81 22.50 15.26
N PHE A 87 -9.08 21.52 14.79
CA PHE A 87 -8.31 20.58 15.58
C PHE A 87 -6.83 20.87 15.37
N THR A 88 -6.14 21.37 16.40
CA THR A 88 -4.72 21.67 16.37
C THR A 88 -4.07 21.08 17.60
N HIS A 89 -2.75 21.05 17.62
CA HIS A 89 -1.96 20.57 18.75
C HIS A 89 -2.32 21.27 20.07
N ASP A 90 -2.78 22.55 20.01
CA ASP A 90 -3.06 23.38 21.19
C ASP A 90 -4.42 23.09 21.84
N ASN A 91 -5.34 22.41 21.14
CA ASN A 91 -6.71 22.25 21.62
C ASN A 91 -7.20 20.80 21.71
N ILE A 92 -6.31 19.83 21.55
CA ILE A 92 -6.62 18.40 21.71
C ILE A 92 -5.44 17.70 22.37
N ASP A 93 -5.75 16.84 23.35
CA ASP A 93 -4.77 15.99 24.07
C ASP A 93 -4.07 14.94 23.20
N LYS A 94 -4.48 14.79 21.95
CA LYS A 94 -3.88 13.87 20.99
C LYS A 94 -3.29 14.64 19.83
N ASN A 95 -2.03 14.36 19.53
CA ASN A 95 -1.34 14.92 18.37
C ASN A 95 -2.06 14.53 17.08
N ILE A 96 -2.77 15.48 16.47
CA ILE A 96 -3.29 15.34 15.10
C ILE A 96 -2.16 15.72 14.16
N THR A 97 -1.16 14.88 14.13
CA THR A 97 -0.02 15.00 13.23
C THR A 97 -0.05 13.87 12.22
N GLY A 98 0.50 14.12 11.07
CA GLY A 98 0.56 13.13 10.01
C GLY A 98 1.22 13.69 8.76
N VAL A 99 1.07 12.94 7.69
CA VAL A 99 1.60 13.31 6.39
C VAL A 99 0.57 13.11 5.29
N VAL A 100 0.67 13.92 4.24
CA VAL A 100 0.07 13.61 2.94
C VAL A 100 1.14 12.93 2.11
N LEU A 101 0.82 11.74 1.62
CA LEU A 101 1.76 10.93 0.85
C LEU A 101 1.64 11.23 -0.65
N GLU A 102 2.77 11.27 -1.33
CA GLU A 102 2.81 11.12 -2.79
C GLU A 102 2.65 9.62 -3.12
N ARG A 103 1.41 9.17 -3.27
CA ARG A 103 1.04 7.76 -3.43
C ARG A 103 1.73 7.08 -4.63
N LYS A 104 1.99 7.82 -5.70
CA LYS A 104 2.71 7.30 -6.86
C LYS A 104 4.14 6.85 -6.49
N VAL A 105 4.80 7.60 -5.62
CA VAL A 105 6.14 7.26 -5.12
C VAL A 105 6.06 6.19 -4.04
N PHE A 106 5.17 6.38 -3.07
CA PHE A 106 5.00 5.46 -1.94
C PHE A 106 4.68 4.03 -2.37
N ASP A 107 3.65 3.85 -3.22
CA ASP A 107 3.23 2.54 -3.69
C ASP A 107 4.35 1.82 -4.47
N LYS A 108 5.11 2.59 -5.27
CA LYS A 108 6.29 2.05 -5.99
C LYS A 108 7.39 1.60 -5.04
N LEU A 109 7.68 2.37 -4.01
CA LEU A 109 8.72 2.01 -3.04
C LEU A 109 8.35 0.75 -2.26
N LEU A 110 7.08 0.58 -1.87
CA LEU A 110 6.61 -0.66 -1.25
C LEU A 110 6.79 -1.88 -2.18
N ALA A 111 6.51 -1.72 -3.46
CA ALA A 111 6.75 -2.79 -4.43
C ALA A 111 8.24 -3.08 -4.64
N VAL A 112 9.08 -2.04 -4.65
CA VAL A 112 10.55 -2.19 -4.71
C VAL A 112 11.06 -2.94 -3.48
N ASP A 113 10.54 -2.65 -2.31
CA ASP A 113 10.91 -3.36 -1.09
C ASP A 113 10.51 -4.84 -1.15
N ALA A 114 9.31 -5.15 -1.70
CA ALA A 114 8.91 -6.53 -1.93
C ALA A 114 9.86 -7.26 -2.90
N ILE A 115 10.29 -6.59 -3.97
CA ILE A 115 11.26 -7.13 -4.92
C ILE A 115 12.61 -7.39 -4.26
N ARG A 116 13.07 -6.50 -3.38
CA ARG A 116 14.33 -6.67 -2.63
C ARG A 116 14.31 -7.90 -1.71
N GLU A 117 13.14 -8.25 -1.18
CA GLU A 117 12.96 -9.47 -0.38
C GLU A 117 12.77 -10.74 -1.24
N GLY A 118 12.78 -10.63 -2.57
CA GLY A 118 12.72 -11.77 -3.49
C GLY A 118 11.39 -11.96 -4.23
N THR A 119 10.42 -11.06 -4.05
CA THR A 119 9.16 -11.12 -4.80
C THR A 119 9.38 -10.91 -6.30
N GLN A 120 8.86 -11.82 -7.12
CA GLN A 120 8.72 -11.58 -8.55
C GLN A 120 7.52 -10.65 -8.78
N THR A 121 7.66 -9.65 -9.66
CA THR A 121 6.59 -8.70 -9.91
C THR A 121 6.29 -8.59 -11.41
N MET A 122 5.01 -8.70 -11.77
CA MET A 122 4.52 -8.55 -13.13
C MET A 122 3.41 -7.51 -13.18
N ILE A 123 3.68 -6.39 -13.85
CA ILE A 123 2.66 -5.37 -14.19
C ILE A 123 2.01 -5.69 -15.54
N LYS A 124 0.90 -5.00 -15.87
CA LYS A 124 0.07 -5.29 -17.05
C LYS A 124 -0.41 -6.75 -17.11
N THR A 125 -0.59 -7.35 -15.95
CA THR A 125 -0.98 -8.75 -15.79
C THR A 125 -2.26 -8.80 -14.96
N GLU A 126 -3.35 -9.22 -15.58
CA GLU A 126 -4.66 -9.31 -14.94
C GLU A 126 -4.99 -10.76 -14.58
N ALA A 127 -5.37 -11.00 -13.33
CA ALA A 127 -5.98 -12.26 -12.92
C ALA A 127 -7.42 -12.29 -13.43
N ILE A 128 -7.73 -13.23 -14.31
CA ILE A 128 -9.04 -13.33 -14.97
C ILE A 128 -9.95 -14.40 -14.37
N SER A 129 -9.37 -15.43 -13.76
CA SER A 129 -10.11 -16.50 -13.10
C SER A 129 -9.24 -17.19 -12.05
N MET A 130 -9.90 -17.88 -11.14
CA MET A 130 -9.26 -18.75 -10.16
C MET A 130 -10.09 -20.04 -10.08
N SER A 131 -9.44 -21.19 -10.09
CA SER A 131 -10.04 -22.49 -9.81
C SER A 131 -9.23 -23.18 -8.72
N ARG A 132 -9.93 -23.97 -7.92
CA ARG A 132 -9.31 -24.86 -6.94
C ARG A 132 -9.24 -26.26 -7.52
N ASP A 133 -8.10 -26.89 -7.37
CA ASP A 133 -7.97 -28.32 -7.68
C ASP A 133 -8.26 -29.10 -6.40
N ASP A 134 -9.31 -29.94 -6.41
CA ASP A 134 -9.78 -30.65 -5.22
C ASP A 134 -8.83 -31.80 -4.82
N ASP A 135 -7.90 -32.19 -5.69
CA ASP A 135 -6.98 -33.29 -5.46
C ASP A 135 -5.71 -32.91 -4.65
N ASP A 136 -5.37 -31.63 -4.55
CA ASP A 136 -4.14 -31.14 -3.90
C ASP A 136 -4.33 -30.44 -2.55
N GLY A 137 -5.52 -30.44 -1.98
CA GLY A 137 -5.75 -30.12 -0.57
C GLY A 137 -5.45 -28.69 -0.12
N CYS A 138 -5.41 -27.69 -1.02
CA CYS A 138 -5.30 -26.26 -0.69
C CYS A 138 -6.64 -25.58 -0.58
#